data_8c36057a6936dd6dbc562bfde2d998a5
#
_entry.id   8c36057a6936dd6dbc562bfde2d998a5
#
_cell.length_a   1.000
_cell.length_b   1.000
_cell.length_c   1.000
_cell.angle_alpha   90.00
_cell.angle_beta   90.00
_cell.angle_gamma   90.00
#
_symmetry.space_group_name_H-M   'P 1'
#
loop_
_entity.id
_entity.type
_entity.pdbx_description
1 polymer ?
#
loop_
_entity_poly.entity_id
_entity_poly.type
_entity_poly.pdbx_seq_one_letter_code
_entity_poly.pdbx_strand_id
1 'polypeptide(L)'
;MLAISEIRKHPDSLSFDRLCDVKSMLLERDQQIIDIKAVKAVGNVRYDRGLYLLDYQLSYEVILPSSRSMVPVCLSEVQHIQELFIEATDLADKKELVEDNLVLVLDKDAINLEESIVDNILLAIPLQVLTEEEKKSKELPAGQNWAVLTEEDYQCLKEEKQKENNPFASLQGLFDE
;
A
#
# COMPACT_ATOMS: atom_id res chain seq x y z
N MET A 1 -5.92 3.35 22.01
CA MET A 1 -7.34 2.90 21.94
C MET A 1 -8.28 4.08 22.12
N LEU A 2 -9.43 4.10 21.43
CA LEU A 2 -10.52 5.10 21.53
C LEU A 2 -11.75 4.42 22.13
N ALA A 3 -12.08 4.76 23.37
CA ALA A 3 -13.18 4.10 24.10
C ALA A 3 -14.55 4.52 23.53
N ILE A 4 -15.44 3.56 23.30
CA ILE A 4 -16.81 3.79 22.80
C ILE A 4 -17.58 4.71 23.73
N SER A 5 -17.41 4.53 25.05
CA SER A 5 -18.06 5.37 26.05
C SER A 5 -17.65 6.85 25.98
N GLU A 6 -16.44 7.15 25.53
CA GLU A 6 -15.99 8.53 25.29
C GLU A 6 -16.55 9.08 24.00
N ILE A 7 -16.50 8.30 22.91
CA ILE A 7 -17.02 8.71 21.61
C ILE A 7 -18.50 9.11 21.73
N ARG A 8 -19.31 8.32 22.44
CA ARG A 8 -20.74 8.60 22.63
C ARG A 8 -21.05 9.84 23.50
N LYS A 9 -20.08 10.32 24.31
CA LYS A 9 -20.22 11.57 25.07
C LYS A 9 -20.02 12.82 24.22
N HIS A 10 -19.40 12.68 23.06
CA HIS A 10 -19.12 13.79 22.14
C HIS A 10 -20.04 13.68 20.92
N PRO A 11 -21.22 14.35 20.93
CA PRO A 11 -22.22 14.21 19.87
C PRO A 11 -21.73 14.65 18.50
N ASP A 12 -20.81 15.60 18.44
CA ASP A 12 -20.28 16.10 17.16
C ASP A 12 -19.15 15.20 16.65
N SER A 13 -18.06 15.05 17.40
CA SER A 13 -16.94 14.15 17.15
C SER A 13 -15.92 14.21 18.28
N LEU A 14 -15.14 13.16 18.44
CA LEU A 14 -13.97 13.10 19.31
C LEU A 14 -12.70 13.23 18.46
N SER A 15 -12.01 14.36 18.52
CA SER A 15 -10.78 14.61 17.77
C SER A 15 -9.57 14.06 18.52
N PHE A 16 -8.55 13.65 17.76
CA PHE A 16 -7.27 13.19 18.31
C PHE A 16 -6.10 13.64 17.43
N ASP A 17 -4.95 13.86 18.06
CA ASP A 17 -3.64 14.07 17.45
C ASP A 17 -2.63 13.24 18.25
N ARG A 18 -2.12 12.16 17.66
CA ARG A 18 -1.28 11.19 18.36
C ARG A 18 -0.07 10.79 17.57
N LEU A 19 1.06 10.74 18.24
CA LEU A 19 2.22 9.99 17.81
C LEU A 19 2.06 8.55 18.33
N CYS A 20 2.19 7.57 17.43
CA CYS A 20 1.99 6.17 17.74
C CYS A 20 3.31 5.40 17.56
N ASP A 21 3.63 4.55 18.54
CA ASP A 21 4.73 3.60 18.41
C ASP A 21 4.16 2.23 18.03
N VAL A 22 4.14 1.98 16.72
CA VAL A 22 3.63 0.72 16.14
C VAL A 22 4.76 -0.15 15.56
N LYS A 23 6.02 0.22 15.81
CA LYS A 23 7.20 -0.44 15.23
C LYS A 23 7.22 -1.95 15.52
N SER A 24 7.06 -2.35 16.77
CA SER A 24 7.08 -3.76 17.16
C SER A 24 5.97 -4.56 16.46
N MET A 25 4.75 -4.01 16.41
CA MET A 25 3.60 -4.67 15.76
C MET A 25 3.81 -4.85 14.25
N LEU A 26 4.40 -3.85 13.59
CA LEU A 26 4.68 -3.90 12.16
C LEU A 26 5.77 -4.93 11.83
N LEU A 27 6.88 -4.94 12.58
CA LEU A 27 7.99 -5.86 12.37
C LEU A 27 7.61 -7.32 12.65
N GLU A 28 6.64 -7.57 13.53
CA GLU A 28 6.11 -8.92 13.77
C GLU A 28 5.25 -9.41 12.60
N ARG A 29 4.51 -8.51 11.93
CA ARG A 29 3.61 -8.86 10.82
C ARG A 29 4.32 -8.92 9.47
N ASP A 30 5.30 -8.06 9.24
CA ASP A 30 6.09 -8.05 8.01
C ASP A 30 7.58 -7.85 8.30
N GLN A 31 8.35 -8.92 8.08
CA GLN A 31 9.80 -8.94 8.27
C GLN A 31 10.59 -8.21 7.17
N GLN A 32 9.94 -7.78 6.11
CA GLN A 32 10.58 -7.00 5.05
C GLN A 32 10.77 -5.54 5.45
N ILE A 33 10.00 -5.06 6.41
CA ILE A 33 10.14 -3.70 6.94
C ILE A 33 11.43 -3.62 7.77
N ILE A 34 12.35 -2.74 7.36
CA ILE A 34 13.61 -2.52 8.08
C ILE A 34 13.38 -1.64 9.31
N ASP A 35 12.66 -0.55 9.12
CA ASP A 35 12.36 0.41 10.20
C ASP A 35 11.11 1.25 9.87
N ILE A 36 10.51 1.85 10.89
CA ILE A 36 9.45 2.84 10.75
C ILE A 36 9.63 3.96 11.77
N LYS A 37 9.32 5.20 11.36
CA LYS A 37 9.52 6.40 12.18
C LYS A 37 8.40 7.41 11.96
N ALA A 38 8.30 8.36 12.90
CA ALA A 38 7.41 9.52 12.80
C ALA A 38 5.95 9.19 12.50
N VAL A 39 5.44 8.07 13.03
CA VAL A 39 4.05 7.66 12.81
C VAL A 39 3.12 8.60 13.58
N LYS A 40 2.36 9.39 12.84
CA LYS A 40 1.42 10.37 13.38
C LYS A 40 0.04 10.18 12.77
N ALA A 41 -0.98 10.12 13.62
CA ALA A 41 -2.38 10.04 13.25
C ALA A 41 -3.14 11.26 13.80
N VAL A 42 -3.78 12.00 12.91
CA VAL A 42 -4.57 13.21 13.24
C VAL A 42 -5.94 13.08 12.61
N GLY A 43 -6.98 13.12 13.42
CA GLY A 43 -8.33 12.97 12.90
C GLY A 43 -9.39 13.02 13.98
N ASN A 44 -10.51 12.41 13.67
CA ASN A 44 -11.65 12.35 14.54
C ASN A 44 -12.41 11.04 14.41
N VAL A 45 -13.19 10.73 15.42
CA VAL A 45 -14.16 9.66 15.38
C VAL A 45 -15.51 10.19 15.78
N ARG A 46 -16.55 9.80 15.07
CA ARG A 46 -17.95 10.16 15.39
C ARG A 46 -18.84 8.94 15.45
N TYR A 47 -19.88 9.04 16.26
CA TYR A 47 -20.94 8.04 16.33
C TYR A 47 -22.19 8.55 15.61
N ASP A 48 -22.72 7.77 14.71
CA ASP A 48 -23.99 8.05 14.05
C ASP A 48 -24.79 6.75 13.85
N ARG A 49 -25.97 6.69 14.49
CA ARG A 49 -26.98 5.62 14.31
C ARG A 49 -26.42 4.19 14.37
N GLY A 50 -25.59 3.90 15.38
CA GLY A 50 -25.00 2.56 15.58
C GLY A 50 -23.73 2.30 14.78
N LEU A 51 -23.21 3.30 14.08
CA LEU A 51 -21.95 3.23 13.36
C LEU A 51 -20.94 4.21 13.95
N TYR A 52 -19.69 3.81 14.00
CA TYR A 52 -18.56 4.66 14.37
C TYR A 52 -17.74 4.93 13.12
N LEU A 53 -17.67 6.19 12.71
CA LEU A 53 -16.83 6.63 11.59
C LEU A 53 -15.51 7.15 12.16
N LEU A 54 -14.44 6.43 11.90
CA LEU A 54 -13.06 6.84 12.14
C LEU A 54 -12.53 7.48 10.87
N ASP A 55 -12.12 8.75 10.96
CA ASP A 55 -11.59 9.54 9.84
C ASP A 55 -10.29 10.20 10.29
N TYR A 56 -9.16 9.86 9.66
CA TYR A 56 -7.88 10.42 10.04
C TYR A 56 -6.87 10.47 8.92
N GLN A 57 -5.95 11.41 9.06
CA GLN A 57 -4.74 11.49 8.25
C GLN A 57 -3.61 10.77 8.98
N LEU A 58 -2.98 9.83 8.30
CA LEU A 58 -1.82 9.07 8.76
C LEU A 58 -0.59 9.56 8.00
N SER A 59 0.47 9.94 8.73
CA SER A 59 1.78 10.27 8.17
C SER A 59 2.86 9.42 8.83
N TYR A 60 3.81 8.91 8.05
CA TYR A 60 4.89 8.08 8.55
C TYR A 60 6.07 8.02 7.57
N GLU A 61 7.22 7.58 8.07
CA GLU A 61 8.39 7.24 7.28
C GLU A 61 8.69 5.75 7.46
N VAL A 62 8.67 4.98 6.37
CA VAL A 62 8.99 3.56 6.38
C VAL A 62 10.27 3.30 5.60
N ILE A 63 11.12 2.42 6.11
CA ILE A 63 12.36 1.99 5.46
C ILE A 63 12.16 0.56 4.99
N LEU A 64 12.21 0.38 3.67
CA LEU A 64 12.06 -0.90 2.98
C LEU A 64 13.29 -1.22 2.14
N PRO A 65 13.61 -2.48 1.90
CA PRO A 65 14.67 -2.84 0.96
C PRO A 65 14.24 -2.56 -0.47
N SER A 66 15.15 -2.07 -1.30
CA SER A 66 14.92 -2.00 -2.75
C SER A 66 14.62 -3.40 -3.32
N SER A 67 13.64 -3.48 -4.19
CA SER A 67 13.27 -4.73 -4.88
C SER A 67 14.36 -5.24 -5.85
N ARG A 68 15.40 -4.43 -6.13
CA ARG A 68 16.52 -4.81 -7.01
C ARG A 68 17.81 -5.05 -6.27
N SER A 69 18.28 -4.06 -5.52
CA SER A 69 19.59 -4.06 -4.89
C SER A 69 19.58 -4.41 -3.41
N MET A 70 18.40 -4.51 -2.80
CA MET A 70 18.22 -4.69 -1.35
C MET A 70 18.78 -3.53 -0.51
N VAL A 71 19.16 -2.43 -1.12
CA VAL A 71 19.57 -1.21 -0.41
C VAL A 71 18.37 -0.60 0.31
N PRO A 72 18.52 -0.14 1.56
CA PRO A 72 17.42 0.51 2.28
C PRO A 72 16.94 1.78 1.58
N VAL A 73 15.63 1.87 1.36
CA VAL A 73 14.94 3.04 0.78
C VAL A 73 13.97 3.59 1.80
N CYS A 74 14.06 4.88 2.09
CA CYS A 74 13.12 5.57 2.96
C CYS A 74 11.98 6.16 2.13
N LEU A 75 10.75 5.78 2.47
CA LEU A 75 9.52 6.30 1.88
C LEU A 75 8.78 7.13 2.92
N SER A 76 8.41 8.35 2.56
CA SER A 76 7.55 9.22 3.38
C SER A 76 6.16 9.24 2.78
N GLU A 77 5.19 8.77 3.56
CA GLU A 77 3.83 8.59 3.11
C GLU A 77 2.84 9.41 3.95
N VAL A 78 1.81 9.90 3.27
CA VAL A 78 0.67 10.56 3.90
C VAL A 78 -0.60 10.00 3.29
N GLN A 79 -1.46 9.45 4.13
CA GLN A 79 -2.70 8.80 3.72
C GLN A 79 -3.90 9.39 4.45
N HIS A 80 -5.03 9.41 3.79
CA HIS A 80 -6.33 9.69 4.39
C HIS A 80 -7.11 8.39 4.52
N ILE A 81 -7.48 8.04 5.74
CA ILE A 81 -8.11 6.77 6.10
C ILE A 81 -9.50 7.04 6.64
N GLN A 82 -10.46 6.29 6.13
CA GLN A 82 -11.83 6.28 6.62
C GLN A 82 -12.26 4.84 6.86
N GLU A 83 -12.64 4.54 8.10
CA GLU A 83 -13.10 3.21 8.50
C GLU A 83 -14.42 3.33 9.25
N LEU A 84 -15.31 2.38 8.98
CA LEU A 84 -16.59 2.26 9.66
C LEU A 84 -16.56 1.05 10.58
N PHE A 85 -16.97 1.27 11.82
CA PHE A 85 -17.06 0.21 12.82
C PHE A 85 -18.50 0.07 13.32
N ILE A 86 -18.86 -1.16 13.70
CA ILE A 86 -20.15 -1.54 14.26
C ILE A 86 -19.97 -2.41 15.49
N GLU A 87 -20.83 -2.25 16.50
CA GLU A 87 -20.87 -3.17 17.63
C GLU A 87 -21.53 -4.50 17.25
N ALA A 88 -21.04 -5.59 17.84
CA ALA A 88 -21.59 -6.92 17.61
C ALA A 88 -23.09 -7.02 17.89
N THR A 89 -23.62 -6.21 18.80
CA THR A 89 -25.05 -6.13 19.15
C THR A 89 -25.91 -5.58 18.01
N ASP A 90 -25.36 -4.71 17.17
CA ASP A 90 -26.10 -4.01 16.11
C ASP A 90 -25.97 -4.70 14.73
N LEU A 91 -25.23 -5.81 14.68
CA LEU A 91 -25.01 -6.59 13.44
C LEU A 91 -26.30 -7.06 12.78
N ALA A 92 -27.31 -7.45 13.60
CA ALA A 92 -28.57 -7.99 13.09
C ALA A 92 -29.37 -6.97 12.25
N ASP A 93 -29.25 -5.68 12.61
CA ASP A 93 -30.00 -4.60 11.98
C ASP A 93 -29.31 -4.07 10.70
N LYS A 94 -28.03 -4.40 10.48
CA LYS A 94 -27.21 -3.85 9.40
C LYS A 94 -26.45 -4.93 8.62
N LYS A 95 -27.07 -6.08 8.43
CA LYS A 95 -26.48 -7.25 7.76
C LYS A 95 -25.90 -6.94 6.37
N GLU A 96 -26.58 -6.14 5.57
CA GLU A 96 -26.12 -5.76 4.23
C GLU A 96 -24.75 -5.08 4.24
N LEU A 97 -24.50 -4.16 5.19
CA LEU A 97 -23.21 -3.47 5.30
C LEU A 97 -22.08 -4.40 5.73
N VAL A 98 -22.40 -5.45 6.48
CA VAL A 98 -21.41 -6.45 6.93
C VAL A 98 -21.11 -7.44 5.81
N GLU A 99 -22.14 -7.90 5.08
CA GLU A 99 -21.99 -8.81 3.94
C GLU A 99 -21.17 -8.19 2.81
N ASP A 100 -21.30 -6.88 2.59
CA ASP A 100 -20.50 -6.13 1.62
C ASP A 100 -19.09 -5.76 2.11
N ASN A 101 -18.68 -6.19 3.32
CA ASN A 101 -17.41 -5.85 3.97
C ASN A 101 -17.15 -4.33 4.08
N LEU A 102 -18.19 -3.54 4.21
CA LEU A 102 -18.10 -2.07 4.32
C LEU A 102 -17.89 -1.60 5.77
N VAL A 103 -18.03 -2.49 6.75
CA VAL A 103 -17.90 -2.18 8.17
C VAL A 103 -17.05 -3.22 8.88
N LEU A 104 -16.26 -2.75 9.85
CA LEU A 104 -15.47 -3.59 10.74
C LEU A 104 -16.25 -3.83 12.04
N VAL A 105 -16.26 -5.07 12.51
CA VAL A 105 -16.91 -5.41 13.76
C VAL A 105 -15.98 -5.11 14.93
N LEU A 106 -16.49 -4.41 15.94
CA LEU A 106 -15.73 -4.13 17.16
C LEU A 106 -15.61 -5.39 18.02
N ASP A 107 -14.39 -5.80 18.30
CA ASP A 107 -14.11 -6.93 19.20
C ASP A 107 -14.26 -6.57 20.67
N LYS A 108 -14.13 -5.28 21.01
CA LYS A 108 -14.14 -4.73 22.38
C LYS A 108 -14.85 -3.39 22.40
N ASP A 109 -15.08 -2.87 23.61
CA ASP A 109 -15.69 -1.56 23.85
C ASP A 109 -14.75 -0.37 23.49
N ALA A 110 -13.90 -0.54 22.49
CA ALA A 110 -12.97 0.49 22.02
C ALA A 110 -12.50 0.21 20.59
N ILE A 111 -12.28 1.27 19.83
CA ILE A 111 -11.57 1.21 18.54
C ILE A 111 -10.07 1.17 18.82
N ASN A 112 -9.38 0.18 18.25
CA ASN A 112 -7.93 0.03 18.34
C ASN A 112 -7.25 0.84 17.20
N LEU A 113 -6.94 2.11 17.47
CA LEU A 113 -6.30 2.99 16.50
C LEU A 113 -4.93 2.46 16.04
N GLU A 114 -4.16 1.82 16.92
CA GLU A 114 -2.83 1.30 16.56
C GLU A 114 -2.93 0.13 15.56
N GLU A 115 -3.94 -0.71 15.73
CA GLU A 115 -4.23 -1.82 14.79
C GLU A 115 -4.67 -1.29 13.43
N SER A 116 -5.61 -0.33 13.39
CA SER A 116 -6.00 0.37 12.17
C SER A 116 -4.78 0.98 11.45
N ILE A 117 -3.88 1.66 12.18
CA ILE A 117 -2.66 2.24 11.62
C ILE A 117 -1.77 1.15 11.02
N VAL A 118 -1.53 0.05 11.74
CA VAL A 118 -0.67 -1.06 11.27
C VAL A 118 -1.24 -1.68 9.98
N ASP A 119 -2.53 -1.97 9.97
CA ASP A 119 -3.20 -2.57 8.82
C ASP A 119 -3.12 -1.67 7.58
N ASN A 120 -3.37 -0.37 7.75
CA ASN A 120 -3.30 0.59 6.65
C ASN A 120 -1.87 0.82 6.14
N ILE A 121 -0.87 0.81 7.02
CA ILE A 121 0.55 0.87 6.60
C ILE A 121 0.89 -0.37 5.76
N LEU A 122 0.53 -1.58 6.21
CA LEU A 122 0.81 -2.82 5.49
C LEU A 122 0.13 -2.86 4.12
N LEU A 123 -1.11 -2.40 4.03
CA LEU A 123 -1.85 -2.31 2.77
C LEU A 123 -1.25 -1.31 1.79
N ALA A 124 -0.56 -0.29 2.29
CA ALA A 124 0.03 0.77 1.47
C ALA A 124 1.47 0.47 1.00
N ILE A 125 2.08 -0.60 1.48
CA ILE A 125 3.43 -0.99 1.01
C ILE A 125 3.38 -1.24 -0.50
N PRO A 126 4.19 -0.50 -1.30
CA PRO A 126 4.18 -0.68 -2.73
C PRO A 126 4.78 -2.04 -3.13
N LEU A 127 4.22 -2.65 -4.17
CA LEU A 127 4.72 -3.93 -4.71
C LEU A 127 6.16 -3.85 -5.21
N GLN A 128 6.62 -2.65 -5.57
CA GLN A 128 7.98 -2.41 -6.05
C GLN A 128 8.57 -1.17 -5.38
N VAL A 129 9.66 -1.37 -4.68
CA VAL A 129 10.46 -0.30 -4.05
C VAL A 129 11.77 -0.17 -4.83
N LEU A 130 12.09 1.03 -5.30
CA LEU A 130 13.31 1.32 -6.06
C LEU A 130 13.98 2.57 -5.51
N THR A 131 15.31 2.58 -5.53
CA THR A 131 16.08 3.80 -5.27
C THR A 131 15.89 4.82 -6.41
N GLU A 132 16.21 6.09 -6.18
CA GLU A 132 16.13 7.12 -7.22
C GLU A 132 17.08 6.85 -8.40
N GLU A 133 18.18 6.17 -8.15
CA GLU A 133 19.13 5.74 -9.19
C GLU A 133 18.55 4.60 -10.01
N GLU A 134 17.94 3.62 -9.35
CA GLU A 134 17.29 2.49 -10.02
C GLU A 134 16.08 2.89 -10.86
N LYS A 135 15.32 3.90 -10.44
CA LYS A 135 14.21 4.48 -11.22
C LYS A 135 14.70 5.15 -12.50
N LYS A 136 15.88 5.76 -12.45
CA LYS A 136 16.48 6.47 -13.60
C LYS A 136 17.27 5.53 -14.52
N SER A 137 17.79 4.43 -14.00
CA SER A 137 18.56 3.45 -14.75
C SER A 137 17.63 2.57 -15.57
N LYS A 138 17.84 2.54 -16.88
CA LYS A 138 17.21 1.56 -17.78
C LYS A 138 17.91 0.18 -17.72
N GLU A 139 19.00 0.06 -16.97
CA GLU A 139 19.74 -1.18 -16.82
C GLU A 139 18.94 -2.15 -15.96
N LEU A 140 18.44 -3.18 -16.59
CA LEU A 140 17.77 -4.29 -15.92
C LEU A 140 18.77 -5.40 -15.60
N PRO A 141 18.52 -6.24 -14.60
CA PRO A 141 19.43 -7.33 -14.24
C PRO A 141 19.69 -8.24 -15.44
N ALA A 142 20.96 -8.54 -15.67
CA ALA A 142 21.37 -9.47 -16.71
C ALA A 142 22.46 -10.42 -16.18
N GLY A 143 22.46 -11.65 -16.67
CA GLY A 143 23.47 -12.66 -16.38
C GLY A 143 24.16 -13.12 -17.66
N GLN A 144 25.06 -14.11 -17.57
CA GLN A 144 25.82 -14.59 -18.73
C GLN A 144 24.94 -15.10 -19.87
N ASN A 145 23.77 -15.68 -19.57
CA ASN A 145 22.89 -16.32 -20.55
C ASN A 145 21.42 -15.85 -20.45
N TRP A 146 21.15 -14.79 -19.69
CA TRP A 146 19.80 -14.23 -19.53
C TRP A 146 19.87 -12.72 -19.29
N ALA A 147 18.83 -12.02 -19.73
CA ALA A 147 18.63 -10.61 -19.45
C ALA A 147 17.14 -10.36 -19.23
N VAL A 148 16.83 -9.47 -18.27
CA VAL A 148 15.49 -8.92 -18.14
C VAL A 148 15.40 -7.73 -19.09
N LEU A 149 14.34 -7.66 -19.87
CA LEU A 149 14.09 -6.60 -20.84
C LEU A 149 12.74 -5.95 -20.52
N THR A 150 12.59 -4.69 -20.83
CA THR A 150 11.26 -4.07 -20.88
C THR A 150 10.48 -4.66 -22.07
N GLU A 151 9.15 -4.53 -22.05
CA GLU A 151 8.30 -4.95 -23.16
C GLU A 151 8.73 -4.26 -24.48
N GLU A 152 9.08 -2.97 -24.40
CA GLU A 152 9.54 -2.18 -25.54
C GLU A 152 10.87 -2.70 -26.10
N ASP A 153 11.86 -2.95 -25.24
CA ASP A 153 13.17 -3.49 -25.64
C ASP A 153 13.04 -4.91 -26.19
N TYR A 154 12.13 -5.72 -25.64
CA TYR A 154 11.85 -7.06 -26.14
C TYR A 154 11.25 -7.03 -27.55
N GLN A 155 10.30 -6.12 -27.80
CA GLN A 155 9.70 -5.96 -29.13
C GLN A 155 10.72 -5.49 -30.15
N CYS A 156 11.58 -4.52 -29.82
CA CYS A 156 12.67 -4.09 -30.67
C CYS A 156 13.62 -5.24 -31.04
N LEU A 157 14.07 -6.00 -30.04
CA LEU A 157 14.92 -7.16 -30.26
C LEU A 157 14.26 -8.26 -31.11
N LYS A 158 12.97 -8.45 -30.95
CA LYS A 158 12.19 -9.42 -31.72
C LYS A 158 12.10 -8.99 -33.19
N GLU A 159 11.88 -7.70 -33.44
CA GLU A 159 11.85 -7.14 -34.82
C GLU A 159 13.21 -7.21 -35.48
N GLU A 160 14.29 -6.89 -34.76
CA GLU A 160 15.67 -7.04 -35.29
C GLU A 160 15.99 -8.48 -35.68
N LYS A 161 15.71 -9.44 -34.78
CA LYS A 161 15.90 -10.87 -35.05
C LYS A 161 15.04 -11.38 -36.21
N GLN A 162 13.83 -10.86 -36.38
CA GLN A 162 12.97 -11.20 -37.51
C GLN A 162 13.54 -10.65 -38.84
N LYS A 163 14.15 -9.46 -38.82
CA LYS A 163 14.82 -8.89 -40.00
C LYS A 163 16.09 -9.67 -40.36
N GLU A 164 16.90 -10.04 -39.37
CA GLU A 164 18.12 -10.83 -39.58
C GLU A 164 17.83 -12.26 -40.06
N ASN A 165 16.79 -12.91 -39.51
CA ASN A 165 16.42 -14.29 -39.85
C ASN A 165 15.43 -14.39 -41.02
N ASN A 166 15.15 -13.30 -41.76
CA ASN A 166 14.25 -13.35 -42.88
C ASN A 166 15.03 -13.86 -44.15
N PRO A 167 14.83 -15.11 -44.57
CA PRO A 167 15.52 -15.66 -45.74
C PRO A 167 15.15 -14.92 -47.04
N PHE A 168 14.13 -14.08 -47.02
CA PHE A 168 13.67 -13.29 -48.15
C PHE A 168 14.12 -11.82 -48.09
N ALA A 169 14.90 -11.40 -47.09
CA ALA A 169 15.39 -10.02 -46.97
C ALA A 169 16.23 -9.60 -48.21
N SER A 170 16.93 -10.53 -48.81
CA SER A 170 17.72 -10.29 -50.05
C SER A 170 16.87 -10.12 -51.31
N LEU A 171 15.58 -10.44 -51.27
CA LEU A 171 14.66 -10.33 -52.41
C LEU A 171 13.82 -9.04 -52.39
N GLN A 172 13.76 -8.33 -51.26
CA GLN A 172 13.00 -7.08 -51.16
C GLN A 172 13.53 -5.95 -52.06
N GLY A 173 14.81 -5.97 -52.43
CA GLY A 173 15.40 -4.99 -53.37
C GLY A 173 15.28 -5.34 -54.86
N LEU A 174 14.66 -6.46 -55.23
CA LEU A 174 14.56 -6.93 -56.60
C LEU A 174 13.26 -6.52 -57.32
N PHE A 175 12.32 -5.91 -56.61
CA PHE A 175 11.00 -5.53 -57.14
C PHE A 175 10.71 -4.02 -57.08
N ASP A 176 11.69 -3.20 -56.71
CA ASP A 176 11.60 -1.73 -56.77
C ASP A 176 12.32 -1.25 -58.06
N GLU A 177 11.72 -1.52 -59.20
CA GLU A 177 11.92 -0.83 -60.48
C GLU A 177 10.62 -0.27 -61.01
#